data_875319845b2671c0f8b1649692d1cbdd
#
_entry.id   875319845b2671c0f8b1649692d1cbdd
#
_cell.length_a   1.000
_cell.length_b   1.000
_cell.length_c   1.000
_cell.angle_alpha   90.00
_cell.angle_beta   90.00
_cell.angle_gamma   90.00
#
_symmetry.space_group_name_H-M   'P 1'
#
loop_
_entity.id
_entity.type
_entity.pdbx_description
1 polymer ?
#
loop_
_entity_poly.entity_id
_entity_poly.type
_entity_poly.pdbx_seq_one_letter_code
_entity_poly.pdbx_strand_id
1 'polypeptide(L)'
;YWNILHLFGKIKIGIKKASADGIPIRSISVDTWGVDYAYLDQNGDLLYQPHCYRDNRMGQYEETFYKKISKEALFEETGVQPACINTVLQLFADLQEKPHLARVAERVLFMPDLINYLLSGVLSSEYTIASSSGLLNINSQTWSDSVFETLEIPKKWFGEVIQGGRVLRSLSPRITQELKIEPFDVIAGAGHDTAAAVLAIPYASEQPTAFISCGTWSLVGLESPNPVTSQEALAANLTNEGCFDGRYRILKNTTGLWIIQELQRDWRLQGEDISFAEMVTLAREVTNNRSWINPNDAIFAAPGDMEAKVKESCHMTNQPVPQSKGEVVRVVLESLAFAYRQTVEQIESLTGQKIEQIHMVGGGIRADVSRTQHERRALTRYLVGGPWW
;
A
#
# COMPACT_ATOMS: atom_id res chain seq x y z
N TYR A 1 -3.48 9.64 15.16
CA TYR A 1 -4.01 10.63 14.20
C TYR A 1 -2.92 11.16 13.30
N TRP A 2 -3.28 11.45 12.05
CA TRP A 2 -2.44 12.20 11.13
C TRP A 2 -2.57 13.70 11.38
N ASN A 3 -1.46 14.42 11.52
CA ASN A 3 -1.48 15.87 11.60
C ASN A 3 -1.58 16.47 10.19
N ILE A 4 -2.80 16.48 9.64
CA ILE A 4 -3.04 16.92 8.25
C ILE A 4 -2.67 18.38 8.02
N LEU A 5 -2.86 19.24 9.03
CA LEU A 5 -2.49 20.66 8.93
C LEU A 5 -0.97 20.83 8.78
N HIS A 6 -0.18 20.05 9.51
CA HIS A 6 1.28 20.04 9.35
C HIS A 6 1.70 19.50 7.99
N LEU A 7 1.12 18.35 7.56
CA LEU A 7 1.39 17.76 6.24
C LEU A 7 1.08 18.76 5.13
N PHE A 8 -0.10 19.38 5.15
CA PHE A 8 -0.50 20.36 4.16
C PHE A 8 0.40 21.61 4.17
N GLY A 9 0.85 22.05 5.36
CA GLY A 9 1.85 23.10 5.50
C GLY A 9 3.18 22.75 4.80
N LYS A 10 3.65 21.49 4.92
CA LYS A 10 4.85 21.01 4.21
C LYS A 10 4.65 20.93 2.69
N ILE A 11 3.47 20.51 2.23
CA ILE A 11 3.12 20.52 0.81
C ILE A 11 3.18 21.95 0.26
N LYS A 12 2.60 22.94 0.94
CA LYS A 12 2.68 24.34 0.53
C LYS A 12 4.12 24.87 0.44
N ILE A 13 4.97 24.50 1.40
CA ILE A 13 6.41 24.85 1.35
C ILE A 13 7.06 24.20 0.11
N GLY A 14 6.77 22.94 -0.18
CA GLY A 14 7.28 22.25 -1.37
C GLY A 14 6.85 22.93 -2.67
N ILE A 15 5.56 23.25 -2.79
CA ILE A 15 5.00 23.97 -3.94
C ILE A 15 5.71 25.32 -4.14
N LYS A 16 5.84 26.10 -3.07
CA LYS A 16 6.54 27.41 -3.14
C LYS A 16 7.98 27.27 -3.57
N LYS A 17 8.70 26.27 -3.06
CA LYS A 17 10.09 26.00 -3.45
C LYS A 17 10.19 25.63 -4.92
N ALA A 18 9.36 24.68 -5.39
CA ALA A 18 9.35 24.28 -6.79
C ALA A 18 9.01 25.45 -7.74
N SER A 19 8.08 26.34 -7.33
CA SER A 19 7.73 27.53 -8.12
C SER A 19 8.85 28.56 -8.19
N ALA A 20 9.82 28.53 -7.28
CA ALA A 20 10.97 29.45 -7.27
C ALA A 20 12.12 28.99 -8.17
N ASP A 21 12.14 27.72 -8.63
CA ASP A 21 13.23 27.16 -9.42
C ASP A 21 13.25 27.63 -10.90
N GLY A 22 12.35 28.54 -11.28
CA GLY A 22 12.30 29.16 -12.62
C GLY A 22 11.73 28.25 -13.72
N ILE A 23 11.32 27.03 -13.38
CA ILE A 23 10.64 26.12 -14.30
C ILE A 23 9.13 26.30 -14.15
N PRO A 24 8.38 26.64 -15.21
CA PRO A 24 6.94 26.80 -15.12
C PRO A 24 6.25 25.48 -14.71
N ILE A 25 5.56 25.48 -13.58
CA ILE A 25 4.74 24.34 -13.15
C ILE A 25 3.41 24.42 -13.91
N ARG A 26 3.03 23.32 -14.59
CA ARG A 26 1.74 23.23 -15.32
C ARG A 26 0.66 22.57 -14.49
N SER A 27 1.03 21.59 -13.68
CA SER A 27 0.08 20.83 -12.87
C SER A 27 0.75 20.21 -11.64
N ILE A 28 -0.10 19.81 -10.69
CA ILE A 28 0.25 18.98 -9.54
C ILE A 28 -0.70 17.80 -9.46
N SER A 29 -0.18 16.65 -9.10
CA SER A 29 -0.94 15.44 -8.76
C SER A 29 -0.51 14.94 -7.39
N VAL A 30 -1.42 14.27 -6.69
CA VAL A 30 -1.21 13.78 -5.32
C VAL A 30 -1.49 12.28 -5.28
N ASP A 31 -0.55 11.54 -4.70
CA ASP A 31 -0.74 10.16 -4.26
C ASP A 31 -0.41 10.05 -2.77
N THR A 32 -1.05 9.11 -2.10
CA THR A 32 -0.85 8.83 -0.67
C THR A 32 -0.98 7.33 -0.39
N TRP A 33 -0.71 6.96 0.86
CA TRP A 33 -1.06 5.63 1.38
C TRP A 33 -2.59 5.40 1.34
N GLY A 34 -2.99 4.14 1.32
CA GLY A 34 -4.38 3.70 1.29
C GLY A 34 -5.09 3.78 2.64
N VAL A 35 -6.35 3.43 2.64
CA VAL A 35 -7.28 3.12 3.74
C VAL A 35 -7.71 4.27 4.65
N ASP A 36 -6.92 5.33 4.79
CA ASP A 36 -7.24 6.45 5.68
C ASP A 36 -8.05 7.55 4.99
N TYR A 37 -8.85 8.27 5.78
CA TYR A 37 -9.80 9.26 5.30
C TYR A 37 -10.06 10.35 6.35
N ALA A 38 -10.73 11.42 5.91
CA ALA A 38 -11.20 12.51 6.75
C ALA A 38 -12.70 12.74 6.59
N TYR A 39 -13.31 13.26 7.64
CA TYR A 39 -14.69 13.76 7.62
C TYR A 39 -14.71 15.27 7.47
N LEU A 40 -15.59 15.75 6.58
CA LEU A 40 -15.90 17.18 6.45
C LEU A 40 -17.36 17.42 6.86
N ASP A 41 -17.60 18.59 7.41
CA ASP A 41 -18.94 19.09 7.70
C ASP A 41 -19.62 19.72 6.46
N GLN A 42 -20.79 20.29 6.65
CA GLN A 42 -21.57 20.96 5.59
C GLN A 42 -20.87 22.20 5.00
N ASN A 43 -19.91 22.80 5.71
CA ASN A 43 -19.13 23.94 5.25
C ASN A 43 -17.85 23.52 4.52
N GLY A 44 -17.53 22.24 4.53
CA GLY A 44 -16.27 21.70 4.01
C GLY A 44 -15.10 21.79 4.98
N ASP A 45 -15.39 22.05 6.25
CA ASP A 45 -14.37 22.08 7.31
C ASP A 45 -14.13 20.69 7.89
N LEU A 46 -12.87 20.40 8.29
CA LEU A 46 -12.50 19.16 8.95
C LEU A 46 -13.20 19.03 10.31
N LEU A 47 -13.93 17.93 10.52
CA LEU A 47 -14.53 17.66 11.83
C LEU A 47 -13.48 17.29 12.89
N TYR A 48 -12.44 16.54 12.50
CA TYR A 48 -11.29 16.23 13.34
C TYR A 48 -10.11 15.72 12.46
N GLN A 49 -8.93 15.54 13.07
CA GLN A 49 -7.78 14.98 12.37
C GLN A 49 -8.05 13.54 11.93
N PRO A 50 -7.64 13.13 10.73
CA PRO A 50 -7.78 11.76 10.25
C PRO A 50 -7.14 10.77 11.22
N HIS A 51 -7.80 9.64 11.46
CA HIS A 51 -7.20 8.53 12.19
C HIS A 51 -6.05 7.92 11.38
N CYS A 52 -5.08 7.34 12.07
CA CYS A 52 -4.08 6.50 11.45
C CYS A 52 -4.55 5.05 11.47
N TYR A 53 -4.47 4.32 10.37
CA TYR A 53 -4.87 2.92 10.27
C TYR A 53 -4.14 1.98 11.25
N ARG A 54 -3.04 2.44 11.85
CA ARG A 54 -2.27 1.67 12.84
C ARG A 54 -2.78 1.82 14.28
N ASP A 55 -3.86 2.57 14.52
CA ASP A 55 -4.47 2.59 15.84
C ASP A 55 -5.27 1.29 16.10
N ASN A 56 -5.52 1.01 17.37
CA ASN A 56 -6.10 -0.27 17.77
C ASN A 56 -7.64 -0.27 17.84
N ARG A 57 -8.31 0.83 17.41
CA ARG A 57 -9.77 0.97 17.60
C ARG A 57 -10.59 -0.09 16.84
N MET A 58 -10.12 -0.54 15.68
CA MET A 58 -10.87 -1.47 14.83
C MET A 58 -10.98 -2.87 15.43
N GLY A 59 -9.96 -3.33 16.19
CA GLY A 59 -9.88 -4.70 16.68
C GLY A 59 -11.07 -5.12 17.53
N GLN A 60 -11.62 -4.20 18.35
CA GLN A 60 -12.79 -4.47 19.18
C GLN A 60 -14.10 -4.61 18.39
N TYR A 61 -14.17 -4.12 17.17
CA TYR A 61 -15.36 -4.16 16.32
C TYR A 61 -15.30 -5.23 15.24
N GLU A 62 -14.17 -5.89 15.04
CA GLU A 62 -13.95 -6.86 13.96
C GLU A 62 -14.99 -8.00 14.01
N GLU A 63 -15.21 -8.59 15.19
CA GLU A 63 -16.19 -9.67 15.35
C GLU A 63 -17.62 -9.21 15.02
N THR A 64 -18.01 -8.01 15.49
CA THR A 64 -19.35 -7.46 15.26
C THR A 64 -19.54 -7.09 13.78
N PHE A 65 -18.50 -6.58 13.15
CA PHE A 65 -18.48 -6.26 11.73
C PHE A 65 -18.72 -7.52 10.88
N TYR A 66 -17.96 -8.60 11.12
CA TYR A 66 -18.10 -9.83 10.35
C TYR A 66 -19.35 -10.65 10.68
N LYS A 67 -20.09 -10.32 11.75
CA LYS A 67 -21.46 -10.80 11.97
C LYS A 67 -22.49 -10.13 11.06
N LYS A 68 -22.23 -8.89 10.60
CA LYS A 68 -23.11 -8.21 9.64
C LYS A 68 -22.84 -8.62 8.20
N ILE A 69 -21.57 -8.75 7.82
CA ILE A 69 -21.14 -9.19 6.49
C ILE A 69 -19.95 -10.14 6.63
N SER A 70 -20.05 -11.35 6.07
CA SER A 70 -18.95 -12.32 6.16
C SER A 70 -17.72 -11.87 5.34
N LYS A 71 -16.54 -12.41 5.65
CA LYS A 71 -15.31 -12.16 4.88
C LYS A 71 -15.48 -12.54 3.42
N GLU A 72 -16.13 -13.67 3.18
CA GLU A 72 -16.42 -14.21 1.85
C GLU A 72 -17.33 -13.28 1.05
N ALA A 73 -18.46 -12.86 1.65
CA ALA A 73 -19.42 -11.96 1.00
C ALA A 73 -18.80 -10.58 0.71
N LEU A 74 -18.01 -10.03 1.64
CA LEU A 74 -17.33 -8.77 1.43
C LEU A 74 -16.28 -8.88 0.31
N PHE A 75 -15.52 -9.98 0.27
CA PHE A 75 -14.50 -10.20 -0.77
C PHE A 75 -15.13 -10.44 -2.14
N GLU A 76 -16.21 -11.24 -2.22
CA GLU A 76 -16.93 -11.45 -3.48
C GLU A 76 -17.50 -10.14 -4.04
N GLU A 77 -18.04 -9.27 -3.18
CA GLU A 77 -18.61 -8.00 -3.57
C GLU A 77 -17.56 -6.97 -3.96
N THR A 78 -16.45 -6.88 -3.21
CA THR A 78 -15.50 -5.77 -3.34
C THR A 78 -14.15 -6.18 -3.92
N GLY A 79 -13.81 -7.45 -3.91
CA GLY A 79 -12.49 -7.97 -4.29
C GLY A 79 -11.35 -7.59 -3.34
N VAL A 80 -11.64 -6.84 -2.28
CA VAL A 80 -10.62 -6.35 -1.34
C VAL A 80 -10.38 -7.38 -0.24
N GLN A 81 -9.10 -7.74 -0.03
CA GLN A 81 -8.71 -8.65 1.05
C GLN A 81 -9.22 -8.14 2.41
N PRO A 82 -9.97 -8.96 3.17
CA PRO A 82 -10.42 -8.58 4.50
C PRO A 82 -9.24 -8.33 5.45
N ALA A 83 -9.15 -7.11 5.95
CA ALA A 83 -8.15 -6.70 6.93
C ALA A 83 -8.76 -5.66 7.88
N CYS A 84 -8.35 -5.68 9.15
CA CYS A 84 -8.88 -4.76 10.16
C CYS A 84 -8.59 -3.28 9.85
N ILE A 85 -7.58 -3.00 9.03
CA ILE A 85 -7.20 -1.65 8.62
C ILE A 85 -8.06 -1.08 7.49
N ASN A 86 -8.88 -1.88 6.81
CA ASN A 86 -9.65 -1.42 5.64
C ASN A 86 -10.62 -0.31 6.01
N THR A 87 -10.80 0.65 5.10
CA THR A 87 -11.66 1.82 5.28
C THR A 87 -13.08 1.44 5.74
N VAL A 88 -13.65 0.41 5.12
CA VAL A 88 -15.01 -0.06 5.43
C VAL A 88 -15.15 -0.44 6.91
N LEU A 89 -14.16 -1.12 7.50
CA LEU A 89 -14.17 -1.50 8.91
C LEU A 89 -13.88 -0.29 9.81
N GLN A 90 -12.98 0.61 9.38
CA GLN A 90 -12.70 1.86 10.09
C GLN A 90 -13.96 2.74 10.19
N LEU A 91 -14.72 2.90 9.10
CA LEU A 91 -15.99 3.65 9.08
C LEU A 91 -17.04 3.01 9.99
N PHE A 92 -17.14 1.68 9.95
CA PHE A 92 -18.04 0.96 10.85
C PHE A 92 -17.66 1.22 12.31
N ALA A 93 -16.38 1.09 12.67
CA ALA A 93 -15.90 1.37 14.03
C ALA A 93 -16.17 2.81 14.46
N ASP A 94 -15.91 3.79 13.58
CA ASP A 94 -16.20 5.20 13.86
C ASP A 94 -17.68 5.45 14.14
N LEU A 95 -18.59 4.80 13.41
CA LEU A 95 -20.03 4.94 13.63
C LEU A 95 -20.49 4.28 14.94
N GLN A 96 -19.83 3.19 15.37
CA GLN A 96 -20.08 2.60 16.68
C GLN A 96 -19.60 3.50 17.83
N GLU A 97 -18.42 4.09 17.71
CA GLU A 97 -17.84 4.97 18.73
C GLU A 97 -18.48 6.36 18.76
N LYS A 98 -18.83 6.88 17.58
CA LYS A 98 -19.28 8.26 17.38
C LYS A 98 -20.56 8.31 16.52
N PRO A 99 -21.71 7.79 17.01
CA PRO A 99 -22.95 7.73 16.22
C PRO A 99 -23.41 9.09 15.71
N HIS A 100 -23.01 10.19 16.35
CA HIS A 100 -23.33 11.53 15.92
C HIS A 100 -22.73 11.89 14.55
N LEU A 101 -21.70 11.21 14.10
CA LEU A 101 -21.09 11.41 12.78
C LEU A 101 -22.11 11.27 11.65
N ALA A 102 -23.05 10.33 11.76
CA ALA A 102 -24.13 10.16 10.80
C ALA A 102 -24.95 11.44 10.54
N ARG A 103 -24.95 12.38 11.50
CA ARG A 103 -25.69 13.65 11.43
C ARG A 103 -24.82 14.84 11.06
N VAL A 104 -23.55 14.86 11.49
CA VAL A 104 -22.69 16.05 11.35
C VAL A 104 -21.71 15.95 10.20
N ALA A 105 -21.35 14.73 9.78
CA ALA A 105 -20.51 14.52 8.61
C ALA A 105 -21.34 14.66 7.32
N GLU A 106 -20.80 15.42 6.38
CA GLU A 106 -21.43 15.61 5.06
C GLU A 106 -20.61 14.96 3.95
N ARG A 107 -19.29 14.85 4.12
CA ARG A 107 -18.37 14.20 3.17
C ARG A 107 -17.32 13.37 3.89
N VAL A 108 -16.94 12.29 3.24
CA VAL A 108 -15.73 11.51 3.54
C VAL A 108 -14.81 11.62 2.34
N LEU A 109 -13.56 12.01 2.57
CA LEU A 109 -12.52 12.09 1.54
C LEU A 109 -11.35 11.20 1.94
N PHE A 110 -10.88 10.34 1.02
CA PHE A 110 -9.61 9.64 1.18
C PHE A 110 -8.46 10.64 1.23
N MET A 111 -7.33 10.22 1.76
CA MET A 111 -6.21 11.14 1.99
C MET A 111 -5.77 11.92 0.74
N PRO A 112 -5.61 11.31 -0.46
CA PRO A 112 -5.22 12.08 -1.65
C PRO A 112 -6.34 13.02 -2.11
N ASP A 113 -7.63 12.60 -2.00
CA ASP A 113 -8.77 13.45 -2.32
C ASP A 113 -8.90 14.63 -1.36
N LEU A 114 -8.60 14.42 -0.07
CA LEU A 114 -8.55 15.50 0.91
C LEU A 114 -7.48 16.55 0.55
N ILE A 115 -6.28 16.12 0.18
CA ILE A 115 -5.21 17.05 -0.20
C ILE A 115 -5.59 17.77 -1.50
N ASN A 116 -6.15 17.07 -2.49
CA ASN A 116 -6.67 17.67 -3.71
C ASN A 116 -7.77 18.71 -3.42
N TYR A 117 -8.68 18.40 -2.49
CA TYR A 117 -9.69 19.34 -2.02
C TYR A 117 -9.07 20.58 -1.38
N LEU A 118 -8.12 20.42 -0.49
CA LEU A 118 -7.43 21.55 0.17
C LEU A 118 -6.67 22.43 -0.82
N LEU A 119 -6.18 21.88 -1.94
CA LEU A 119 -5.52 22.61 -3.01
C LEU A 119 -6.50 23.31 -3.96
N SER A 120 -7.57 22.64 -4.37
CA SER A 120 -8.45 23.07 -5.47
C SER A 120 -9.86 23.53 -5.04
N GLY A 121 -10.31 23.09 -3.86
CA GLY A 121 -11.71 23.23 -3.42
C GLY A 121 -12.68 22.24 -4.08
N VAL A 122 -12.20 21.25 -4.85
CA VAL A 122 -13.05 20.27 -5.55
C VAL A 122 -13.12 18.97 -4.74
N LEU A 123 -14.33 18.51 -4.48
CA LEU A 123 -14.62 17.22 -3.87
C LEU A 123 -14.54 16.13 -4.94
N SER A 124 -13.78 15.07 -4.70
CA SER A 124 -13.63 13.92 -5.59
C SER A 124 -13.51 12.63 -4.79
N SER A 125 -13.67 11.50 -5.47
CA SER A 125 -13.33 10.16 -4.98
C SER A 125 -12.60 9.46 -6.12
N GLU A 126 -11.27 9.47 -6.10
CA GLU A 126 -10.47 8.92 -7.19
C GLU A 126 -10.49 7.38 -7.12
N TYR A 127 -10.63 6.74 -8.28
CA TYR A 127 -10.87 5.30 -8.39
C TYR A 127 -9.81 4.42 -7.76
N THR A 128 -8.51 4.70 -7.97
CA THR A 128 -7.45 3.81 -7.49
C THR A 128 -7.39 3.75 -5.96
N ILE A 129 -7.63 4.87 -5.28
CA ILE A 129 -7.69 4.91 -3.82
C ILE A 129 -9.04 4.36 -3.30
N ALA A 130 -10.15 4.70 -3.94
CA ALA A 130 -11.47 4.23 -3.56
C ALA A 130 -11.59 2.71 -3.68
N SER A 131 -10.95 2.09 -4.67
CA SER A 131 -10.97 0.64 -4.90
C SER A 131 -10.33 -0.18 -3.78
N SER A 132 -9.42 0.41 -2.99
CA SER A 132 -8.80 -0.26 -1.84
C SER A 132 -9.63 -0.21 -0.57
N SER A 133 -10.77 0.50 -0.57
CA SER A 133 -11.54 0.82 0.62
C SER A 133 -12.41 -0.31 1.16
N GLY A 134 -12.77 -1.30 0.32
CA GLY A 134 -13.81 -2.29 0.60
C GLY A 134 -15.24 -1.74 0.49
N LEU A 135 -15.44 -0.64 -0.27
CA LEU A 135 -16.73 0.03 -0.45
C LEU A 135 -17.22 0.02 -1.90
N LEU A 136 -16.35 -0.31 -2.87
CA LEU A 136 -16.75 -0.42 -4.29
C LEU A 136 -17.19 -1.85 -4.62
N ASN A 137 -18.22 -1.96 -5.47
CA ASN A 137 -18.50 -3.23 -6.13
C ASN A 137 -17.43 -3.47 -7.20
N ILE A 138 -16.80 -4.64 -7.15
CA ILE A 138 -15.62 -4.96 -7.98
C ILE A 138 -15.95 -4.99 -9.47
N ASN A 139 -17.17 -5.39 -9.85
CA ASN A 139 -17.56 -5.55 -11.24
C ASN A 139 -18.03 -4.22 -11.87
N SER A 140 -18.83 -3.44 -11.15
CA SER A 140 -19.33 -2.15 -11.64
C SER A 140 -18.36 -1.00 -11.46
N GLN A 141 -17.34 -1.15 -10.59
CA GLN A 141 -16.39 -0.12 -10.19
C GLN A 141 -17.05 1.14 -9.61
N THR A 142 -18.25 0.97 -9.05
CA THR A 142 -19.03 2.01 -8.38
C THR A 142 -19.28 1.65 -6.92
N TRP A 143 -19.77 2.58 -6.13
CA TRP A 143 -20.11 2.33 -4.74
C TRP A 143 -21.10 1.18 -4.59
N SER A 144 -20.80 0.19 -3.73
CA SER A 144 -21.64 -0.97 -3.48
C SER A 144 -22.82 -0.62 -2.57
N ASP A 145 -24.03 -0.54 -3.10
CA ASP A 145 -25.24 -0.32 -2.31
C ASP A 145 -25.39 -1.37 -1.22
N SER A 146 -25.11 -2.63 -1.54
CA SER A 146 -25.17 -3.76 -0.61
C SER A 146 -24.30 -3.57 0.62
N VAL A 147 -23.04 -3.12 0.46
CA VAL A 147 -22.11 -2.88 1.56
C VAL A 147 -22.56 -1.71 2.42
N PHE A 148 -22.97 -0.60 1.80
CA PHE A 148 -23.43 0.59 2.52
C PHE A 148 -24.70 0.31 3.34
N GLU A 149 -25.69 -0.39 2.77
CA GLU A 149 -26.93 -0.74 3.44
C GLU A 149 -26.70 -1.73 4.59
N THR A 150 -25.92 -2.80 4.35
CA THR A 150 -25.65 -3.84 5.36
C THR A 150 -24.93 -3.29 6.59
N LEU A 151 -24.00 -2.35 6.37
CA LEU A 151 -23.18 -1.77 7.44
C LEU A 151 -23.73 -0.44 7.97
N GLU A 152 -24.85 0.03 7.41
CA GLU A 152 -25.49 1.29 7.80
C GLU A 152 -24.56 2.50 7.66
N ILE A 153 -23.65 2.47 6.68
CA ILE A 153 -22.75 3.57 6.37
C ILE A 153 -23.48 4.56 5.44
N PRO A 154 -23.53 5.87 5.75
CA PRO A 154 -24.23 6.83 4.91
C PRO A 154 -23.57 7.02 3.53
N LYS A 155 -24.10 6.40 2.48
CA LYS A 155 -23.56 6.50 1.10
C LYS A 155 -23.47 7.95 0.62
N LYS A 156 -24.33 8.85 1.12
CA LYS A 156 -24.31 10.29 0.80
C LYS A 156 -22.98 11.00 1.12
N TRP A 157 -22.13 10.40 1.98
CA TRP A 157 -20.82 10.96 2.30
C TRP A 157 -19.84 10.90 1.12
N PHE A 158 -20.11 10.04 0.15
CA PHE A 158 -19.23 9.78 -0.98
C PHE A 158 -19.80 10.39 -2.26
N GLY A 159 -18.95 11.08 -3.02
CA GLY A 159 -19.27 11.60 -4.34
C GLY A 159 -19.16 10.54 -5.44
N GLU A 160 -19.29 10.98 -6.68
CA GLU A 160 -19.04 10.13 -7.84
C GLU A 160 -17.58 9.65 -7.86
N VAL A 161 -17.36 8.38 -8.20
CA VAL A 161 -16.02 7.84 -8.43
C VAL A 161 -15.49 8.36 -9.77
N ILE A 162 -14.32 8.96 -9.74
CA ILE A 162 -13.69 9.50 -10.95
C ILE A 162 -12.41 8.72 -11.30
N GLN A 163 -12.16 8.56 -12.58
CA GLN A 163 -10.90 7.99 -13.06
C GLN A 163 -9.77 9.02 -12.97
N GLY A 164 -8.54 8.50 -12.77
CA GLY A 164 -7.34 9.32 -12.80
C GLY A 164 -7.12 10.03 -14.13
N GLY A 165 -6.25 11.05 -14.15
CA GLY A 165 -5.97 11.89 -15.31
C GLY A 165 -6.93 13.07 -15.49
N ARG A 166 -7.96 13.19 -14.67
CA ARG A 166 -8.94 14.29 -14.76
C ARG A 166 -8.40 15.56 -14.09
N VAL A 167 -8.44 16.67 -14.82
CA VAL A 167 -8.20 17.99 -14.26
C VAL A 167 -9.37 18.34 -13.34
N LEU A 168 -9.09 18.57 -12.06
CA LEU A 168 -10.10 18.95 -11.08
C LEU A 168 -10.42 20.44 -11.20
N ARG A 169 -9.41 21.27 -11.00
CA ARG A 169 -9.45 22.73 -11.12
C ARG A 169 -8.03 23.26 -10.96
N SER A 170 -7.79 24.53 -11.29
CA SER A 170 -6.55 25.20 -10.89
C SER A 170 -6.49 25.41 -9.38
N LEU A 171 -5.28 25.63 -8.84
CA LEU A 171 -5.07 25.96 -7.43
C LEU A 171 -6.06 27.05 -6.97
N SER A 172 -6.60 26.86 -5.77
CA SER A 172 -7.54 27.82 -5.21
C SER A 172 -6.91 29.20 -5.05
N PRO A 173 -7.68 30.30 -5.21
CA PRO A 173 -7.17 31.66 -5.03
C PRO A 173 -6.50 31.88 -3.66
N ARG A 174 -7.01 31.21 -2.63
CA ARG A 174 -6.41 31.25 -1.29
C ARG A 174 -4.98 30.77 -1.28
N ILE A 175 -4.69 29.64 -1.97
CA ILE A 175 -3.35 29.06 -2.03
C ILE A 175 -2.41 29.92 -2.87
N THR A 176 -2.85 30.39 -4.03
CA THR A 176 -2.03 31.22 -4.92
C THR A 176 -1.65 32.55 -4.28
N GLN A 177 -2.59 33.19 -3.57
CA GLN A 177 -2.35 34.43 -2.81
C GLN A 177 -1.41 34.21 -1.62
N GLU A 178 -1.64 33.14 -0.84
CA GLU A 178 -0.78 32.81 0.32
C GLU A 178 0.66 32.56 -0.11
N LEU A 179 0.86 31.77 -1.19
CA LEU A 179 2.19 31.40 -1.66
C LEU A 179 2.82 32.43 -2.59
N LYS A 180 2.04 33.38 -3.13
CA LYS A 180 2.44 34.38 -4.12
C LYS A 180 3.00 33.71 -5.38
N ILE A 181 2.23 32.79 -5.96
CA ILE A 181 2.58 32.02 -7.16
C ILE A 181 1.47 32.12 -8.20
N GLU A 182 1.82 31.88 -9.48
CA GLU A 182 0.83 31.73 -10.54
C GLU A 182 0.02 30.43 -10.35
N PRO A 183 -1.26 30.42 -10.74
CA PRO A 183 -2.09 29.23 -10.67
C PRO A 183 -1.65 28.17 -11.70
N PHE A 184 -1.76 26.91 -11.32
CA PHE A 184 -1.60 25.74 -12.21
C PHE A 184 -2.62 24.67 -11.81
N ASP A 185 -2.80 23.67 -12.69
CA ASP A 185 -3.88 22.71 -12.54
C ASP A 185 -3.60 21.68 -11.44
N VAL A 186 -4.65 21.32 -10.69
CA VAL A 186 -4.68 20.16 -9.79
C VAL A 186 -5.34 19.01 -10.56
N ILE A 187 -4.60 17.91 -10.71
CA ILE A 187 -5.03 16.73 -11.46
C ILE A 187 -5.25 15.59 -10.48
N ALA A 188 -6.41 14.92 -10.58
CA ALA A 188 -6.60 13.63 -9.94
C ALA A 188 -5.71 12.61 -10.67
N GLY A 189 -4.58 12.24 -10.08
CA GLY A 189 -3.69 11.18 -10.58
C GLY A 189 -4.15 9.80 -10.12
N ALA A 190 -3.22 8.83 -10.12
CA ALA A 190 -3.41 7.61 -9.35
C ALA A 190 -3.25 7.96 -7.87
N GLY A 191 -4.35 8.06 -7.15
CA GLY A 191 -4.35 8.55 -5.75
C GLY A 191 -3.72 7.56 -4.75
N HIS A 192 -3.72 6.27 -5.06
CA HIS A 192 -3.03 5.26 -4.26
C HIS A 192 -1.56 5.15 -4.68
N ASP A 193 -0.62 5.30 -3.72
CA ASP A 193 0.83 5.28 -3.97
C ASP A 193 1.31 4.04 -4.73
N THR A 194 0.74 2.87 -4.42
CA THR A 194 1.02 1.63 -5.16
C THR A 194 0.51 1.69 -6.59
N ALA A 195 -0.66 2.30 -6.84
CA ALA A 195 -1.17 2.50 -8.20
C ALA A 195 -0.25 3.44 -8.99
N ALA A 196 0.20 4.52 -8.36
CA ALA A 196 1.14 5.46 -8.96
C ALA A 196 2.48 4.79 -9.28
N ALA A 197 3.01 3.96 -8.37
CA ALA A 197 4.25 3.22 -8.59
C ALA A 197 4.13 2.20 -9.73
N VAL A 198 3.01 1.48 -9.82
CA VAL A 198 2.75 0.50 -10.90
C VAL A 198 2.57 1.21 -12.24
N LEU A 199 1.84 2.33 -12.28
CA LEU A 199 1.68 3.15 -13.48
C LEU A 199 3.01 3.63 -14.07
N ALA A 200 4.02 3.85 -13.21
CA ALA A 200 5.35 4.30 -13.63
C ALA A 200 6.24 3.18 -14.19
N ILE A 201 5.81 1.91 -14.17
CA ILE A 201 6.60 0.80 -14.67
C ILE A 201 6.67 0.87 -16.21
N PRO A 202 7.88 0.94 -16.79
CA PRO A 202 8.04 0.94 -18.24
C PRO A 202 7.89 -0.50 -18.78
N TYR A 203 6.66 -0.97 -18.92
CA TYR A 203 6.41 -2.28 -19.53
C TYR A 203 6.94 -2.32 -20.95
N ALA A 204 7.97 -3.13 -21.18
CA ALA A 204 8.68 -3.19 -22.49
C ALA A 204 7.99 -4.10 -23.50
N SER A 205 6.98 -4.88 -23.11
CA SER A 205 6.29 -5.85 -23.95
C SER A 205 4.88 -6.11 -23.46
N GLU A 206 4.04 -6.72 -24.31
CA GLU A 206 2.70 -7.23 -23.95
C GLU A 206 2.75 -8.55 -23.12
N GLN A 207 3.94 -9.00 -22.75
CA GLN A 207 4.10 -10.25 -21.97
C GLN A 207 3.54 -10.08 -20.56
N PRO A 208 2.89 -11.12 -19.99
CA PRO A 208 2.40 -11.10 -18.63
C PRO A 208 3.54 -10.82 -17.65
N THR A 209 3.45 -9.68 -17.00
CA THR A 209 4.52 -9.13 -16.17
C THR A 209 3.99 -8.91 -14.76
N ALA A 210 4.65 -9.49 -13.76
CA ALA A 210 4.40 -9.17 -12.38
C ALA A 210 5.20 -7.93 -11.95
N PHE A 211 4.70 -7.24 -10.95
CA PHE A 211 5.42 -6.20 -10.24
C PHE A 211 5.69 -6.60 -8.79
N ILE A 212 6.79 -6.10 -8.24
CA ILE A 212 7.09 -6.14 -6.81
C ILE A 212 7.39 -4.71 -6.36
N SER A 213 6.45 -4.09 -5.65
CA SER A 213 6.73 -2.82 -4.96
C SER A 213 7.39 -3.13 -3.63
N CYS A 214 8.73 -2.98 -3.59
CA CYS A 214 9.57 -3.41 -2.47
C CYS A 214 9.91 -2.22 -1.56
N GLY A 215 9.23 -2.13 -0.44
CA GLY A 215 9.45 -1.17 0.64
C GLY A 215 9.47 -1.86 2.00
N THR A 216 9.01 -1.18 3.04
CA THR A 216 8.75 -1.76 4.37
C THR A 216 7.77 -2.93 4.26
N TRP A 217 6.69 -2.75 3.53
CA TRP A 217 5.85 -3.79 2.95
C TRP A 217 6.31 -4.11 1.53
N SER A 218 6.00 -5.31 1.06
CA SER A 218 6.14 -5.66 -0.35
C SER A 218 4.77 -6.03 -0.92
N LEU A 219 4.42 -5.39 -2.02
CA LEU A 219 3.22 -5.69 -2.77
C LEU A 219 3.62 -6.43 -4.03
N VAL A 220 3.21 -7.68 -4.11
CA VAL A 220 3.54 -8.58 -5.25
C VAL A 220 2.27 -8.83 -6.04
N GLY A 221 2.25 -8.50 -7.32
CA GLY A 221 1.04 -8.59 -8.12
C GLY A 221 1.25 -8.47 -9.62
N LEU A 222 0.14 -8.47 -10.33
CA LEU A 222 0.07 -8.17 -11.76
C LEU A 222 -1.15 -7.31 -12.08
N GLU A 223 -1.14 -6.67 -13.24
CA GLU A 223 -2.32 -6.01 -13.82
C GLU A 223 -3.14 -6.99 -14.64
N SER A 224 -4.44 -6.99 -14.44
CA SER A 224 -5.39 -7.89 -15.11
C SER A 224 -6.61 -7.12 -15.63
N PRO A 225 -7.16 -7.49 -16.78
CA PRO A 225 -8.43 -6.93 -17.23
C PRO A 225 -9.63 -7.41 -16.41
N ASN A 226 -9.50 -8.53 -15.70
CA ASN A 226 -10.56 -9.11 -14.89
C ASN A 226 -10.11 -9.29 -13.44
N PRO A 227 -10.99 -9.10 -12.46
CA PRO A 227 -10.70 -9.38 -11.06
C PRO A 227 -10.71 -10.88 -10.77
N VAL A 228 -10.11 -11.28 -9.66
CA VAL A 228 -10.13 -12.67 -9.15
C VAL A 228 -10.71 -12.65 -7.74
N THR A 229 -11.97 -13.11 -7.61
CA THR A 229 -12.74 -13.07 -6.35
C THR A 229 -13.15 -14.48 -5.87
N SER A 230 -12.44 -15.53 -6.31
CA SER A 230 -12.73 -16.89 -5.89
C SER A 230 -12.37 -17.14 -4.42
N GLN A 231 -12.92 -18.22 -3.85
CA GLN A 231 -12.59 -18.62 -2.47
C GLN A 231 -11.11 -18.96 -2.30
N GLU A 232 -10.48 -19.50 -3.35
CA GLU A 232 -9.04 -19.77 -3.36
C GLU A 232 -8.22 -18.47 -3.34
N ALA A 233 -8.70 -17.43 -4.04
CA ALA A 233 -8.06 -16.11 -4.01
C ALA A 233 -8.16 -15.47 -2.61
N LEU A 234 -9.31 -15.56 -1.96
CA LEU A 234 -9.50 -15.15 -0.58
C LEU A 234 -8.56 -15.92 0.36
N ALA A 235 -8.51 -17.25 0.24
CA ALA A 235 -7.63 -18.09 1.06
C ALA A 235 -6.14 -17.81 0.82
N ALA A 236 -5.77 -17.41 -0.39
CA ALA A 236 -4.41 -16.95 -0.74
C ALA A 236 -4.10 -15.54 -0.26
N ASN A 237 -5.04 -14.83 0.36
CA ASN A 237 -4.95 -13.42 0.76
C ASN A 237 -4.63 -12.49 -0.42
N LEU A 238 -5.22 -12.73 -1.59
CA LEU A 238 -5.14 -11.80 -2.71
C LEU A 238 -6.15 -10.66 -2.54
N THR A 239 -5.81 -9.51 -3.05
CA THR A 239 -6.70 -8.34 -3.16
C THR A 239 -6.75 -7.87 -4.60
N ASN A 240 -7.87 -7.29 -4.99
CA ASN A 240 -8.06 -6.66 -6.28
C ASN A 240 -8.22 -5.16 -6.05
N GLU A 241 -7.34 -4.37 -6.61
CA GLU A 241 -7.36 -2.92 -6.51
C GLU A 241 -7.37 -2.29 -7.90
N GLY A 242 -7.91 -1.10 -8.05
CA GLY A 242 -8.01 -0.42 -9.32
C GLY A 242 -6.67 0.05 -9.87
N CYS A 243 -6.43 -0.15 -11.17
CA CYS A 243 -5.40 0.51 -11.94
C CYS A 243 -5.88 1.87 -12.44
N PHE A 244 -4.94 2.73 -12.84
CA PHE A 244 -5.23 4.05 -13.39
C PHE A 244 -6.11 4.01 -14.65
N ASP A 245 -6.02 2.96 -15.44
CA ASP A 245 -6.74 2.75 -16.70
C ASP A 245 -8.03 1.92 -16.55
N GLY A 246 -8.48 1.68 -15.31
CA GLY A 246 -9.70 0.92 -15.02
C GLY A 246 -9.52 -0.61 -14.98
N ARG A 247 -8.31 -1.13 -15.26
CA ARG A 247 -7.98 -2.54 -15.00
C ARG A 247 -7.83 -2.79 -13.50
N TYR A 248 -7.47 -4.01 -13.14
CA TYR A 248 -7.27 -4.43 -11.75
C TYR A 248 -5.81 -4.78 -11.50
N ARG A 249 -5.30 -4.40 -10.34
CA ARG A 249 -4.09 -4.94 -9.75
C ARG A 249 -4.48 -6.09 -8.84
N ILE A 250 -4.19 -7.32 -9.27
CA ILE A 250 -4.32 -8.49 -8.43
C ILE A 250 -3.01 -8.63 -7.67
N LEU A 251 -3.03 -8.44 -6.37
CA LEU A 251 -1.81 -8.39 -5.58
C LEU A 251 -2.00 -9.01 -4.19
N LYS A 252 -0.87 -9.29 -3.56
CA LYS A 252 -0.78 -9.70 -2.16
C LYS A 252 0.16 -8.77 -1.40
N ASN A 253 -0.31 -8.29 -0.27
CA ASN A 253 0.54 -7.63 0.71
C ASN A 253 1.35 -8.70 1.46
N THR A 254 2.65 -8.56 1.48
CA THR A 254 3.56 -9.43 2.22
C THR A 254 4.55 -8.57 2.99
N THR A 255 5.13 -9.13 4.04
CA THR A 255 6.23 -8.46 4.74
C THR A 255 7.35 -8.19 3.76
N GLY A 256 7.83 -6.96 3.73
CA GLY A 256 8.94 -6.53 2.88
C GLY A 256 10.24 -6.38 3.68
N LEU A 257 10.89 -5.25 3.50
CA LEU A 257 12.17 -4.96 4.18
C LEU A 257 12.01 -4.57 5.65
N TRP A 258 10.82 -4.65 6.22
CA TRP A 258 10.56 -4.36 7.63
C TRP A 258 11.52 -5.10 8.57
N ILE A 259 11.70 -6.42 8.37
CA ILE A 259 12.59 -7.22 9.22
C ILE A 259 14.04 -6.71 9.12
N ILE A 260 14.50 -6.36 7.93
CA ILE A 260 15.85 -5.80 7.70
C ILE A 260 16.00 -4.43 8.36
N GLN A 261 14.97 -3.58 8.28
CA GLN A 261 14.95 -2.26 8.90
C GLN A 261 15.00 -2.36 10.43
N GLU A 262 14.27 -3.31 11.00
CA GLU A 262 14.27 -3.55 12.46
C GLU A 262 15.60 -4.15 12.92
N LEU A 263 16.22 -5.08 12.18
CA LEU A 263 17.57 -5.56 12.47
C LEU A 263 18.57 -4.39 12.52
N GLN A 264 18.54 -3.50 11.52
CA GLN A 264 19.41 -2.32 11.52
C GLN A 264 19.15 -1.43 12.73
N ARG A 265 17.88 -1.18 13.05
CA ARG A 265 17.49 -0.36 14.20
C ARG A 265 18.00 -0.96 15.51
N ASP A 266 17.79 -2.25 15.73
CA ASP A 266 18.18 -2.95 16.95
C ASP A 266 19.70 -2.93 17.13
N TRP A 267 20.48 -3.17 16.06
CA TRP A 267 21.93 -3.09 16.10
C TRP A 267 22.44 -1.67 16.37
N ARG A 268 21.78 -0.66 15.79
CA ARG A 268 22.13 0.75 16.08
C ARG A 268 21.88 1.11 17.55
N LEU A 269 20.82 0.60 18.16
CA LEU A 269 20.55 0.78 19.58
C LEU A 269 21.59 0.09 20.47
N GLN A 270 22.23 -0.95 19.97
CA GLN A 270 23.35 -1.66 20.63
C GLN A 270 24.71 -0.99 20.38
N GLY A 271 24.74 0.13 19.64
CA GLY A 271 25.96 0.88 19.32
C GLY A 271 26.64 0.46 18.01
N GLU A 272 26.02 -0.38 17.20
CA GLU A 272 26.55 -0.84 15.91
C GLU A 272 25.75 -0.21 14.74
N ASP A 273 26.30 0.83 14.15
CA ASP A 273 25.65 1.52 13.00
C ASP A 273 26.08 0.87 11.68
N ILE A 274 25.36 -0.19 11.30
CA ILE A 274 25.58 -0.95 10.06
C ILE A 274 24.61 -0.44 9.00
N SER A 275 25.13 0.03 7.88
CA SER A 275 24.29 0.47 6.75
C SER A 275 23.64 -0.71 6.03
N PHE A 276 22.54 -0.46 5.29
CA PHE A 276 21.91 -1.49 4.46
C PHE A 276 22.87 -2.10 3.45
N ALA A 277 23.77 -1.32 2.86
CA ALA A 277 24.77 -1.81 1.93
C ALA A 277 25.76 -2.79 2.59
N GLU A 278 26.19 -2.49 3.82
CA GLU A 278 27.03 -3.39 4.60
C GLU A 278 26.29 -4.67 5.00
N MET A 279 25.01 -4.57 5.41
CA MET A 279 24.19 -5.75 5.69
C MET A 279 24.11 -6.69 4.48
N VAL A 280 23.89 -6.14 3.28
CA VAL A 280 23.88 -6.92 2.03
C VAL A 280 25.25 -7.54 1.74
N THR A 281 26.34 -6.81 1.99
CA THR A 281 27.70 -7.32 1.81
C THR A 281 27.95 -8.51 2.74
N LEU A 282 27.65 -8.38 4.03
CA LEU A 282 27.75 -9.47 5.00
C LEU A 282 26.92 -10.70 4.59
N ALA A 283 25.70 -10.48 4.09
CA ALA A 283 24.86 -11.58 3.61
C ALA A 283 25.44 -12.28 2.37
N ARG A 284 26.12 -11.57 1.48
CA ARG A 284 26.79 -12.13 0.28
C ARG A 284 27.97 -13.03 0.60
N GLU A 285 28.66 -12.77 1.69
CA GLU A 285 29.81 -13.58 2.16
C GLU A 285 29.36 -14.96 2.68
N VAL A 286 28.07 -15.10 3.02
CA VAL A 286 27.49 -16.39 3.47
C VAL A 286 27.28 -17.30 2.25
N THR A 287 28.08 -18.33 2.12
CA THR A 287 28.04 -19.23 0.97
C THR A 287 27.07 -20.39 1.08
N ASN A 288 26.60 -20.71 2.29
CA ASN A 288 25.79 -21.92 2.55
C ASN A 288 24.67 -21.63 3.56
N ASN A 289 23.63 -20.94 3.11
CA ASN A 289 22.43 -20.78 3.93
C ASN A 289 21.63 -22.09 4.00
N ARG A 290 21.16 -22.45 5.20
CA ARG A 290 20.42 -23.69 5.49
C ARG A 290 19.13 -23.44 6.26
N SER A 291 18.72 -22.18 6.37
CA SER A 291 17.56 -21.82 7.20
C SER A 291 16.73 -20.75 6.51
N TRP A 292 15.44 -20.87 6.69
CA TRP A 292 14.45 -19.94 6.15
C TRP A 292 13.33 -19.72 7.19
N ILE A 293 12.75 -18.54 7.16
CA ILE A 293 11.63 -18.16 8.02
C ILE A 293 10.39 -17.89 7.16
N ASN A 294 9.23 -17.90 7.77
CA ASN A 294 8.04 -17.30 7.16
C ASN A 294 8.02 -15.80 7.51
N PRO A 295 8.35 -14.88 6.58
CA PRO A 295 8.42 -13.45 6.91
C PRO A 295 7.07 -12.84 7.28
N ASN A 296 5.95 -13.54 7.00
CA ASN A 296 4.60 -13.12 7.35
C ASN A 296 4.11 -13.67 8.71
N ASP A 297 4.98 -14.35 9.45
CA ASP A 297 4.63 -14.83 10.79
C ASP A 297 4.43 -13.67 11.76
N ALA A 298 3.43 -13.81 12.65
CA ALA A 298 3.05 -12.79 13.62
C ALA A 298 4.20 -12.38 14.57
N ILE A 299 5.18 -13.25 14.80
CA ILE A 299 6.36 -12.96 15.64
C ILE A 299 7.15 -11.76 15.10
N PHE A 300 7.14 -11.53 13.77
CA PHE A 300 7.86 -10.43 13.12
C PHE A 300 7.07 -9.12 13.02
N ALA A 301 5.78 -9.13 13.38
CA ALA A 301 4.93 -7.94 13.24
C ALA A 301 5.33 -6.79 14.19
N ALA A 302 5.70 -7.12 15.42
CA ALA A 302 6.10 -6.15 16.44
C ALA A 302 7.60 -5.79 16.34
N PRO A 303 7.96 -4.51 16.56
CA PRO A 303 9.36 -4.08 16.58
C PRO A 303 10.15 -4.69 17.77
N GLY A 304 11.49 -4.60 17.67
CA GLY A 304 12.44 -4.98 18.73
C GLY A 304 12.80 -6.47 18.75
N ASP A 305 14.00 -6.74 19.22
CA ASP A 305 14.60 -8.09 19.34
C ASP A 305 14.55 -8.92 18.05
N MET A 306 14.63 -8.26 16.91
CA MET A 306 14.36 -8.89 15.60
C MET A 306 15.37 -10.01 15.29
N GLU A 307 16.64 -9.86 15.68
CA GLU A 307 17.63 -10.90 15.53
C GLU A 307 17.28 -12.15 16.36
N ALA A 308 16.85 -11.96 17.61
CA ALA A 308 16.41 -13.06 18.48
C ALA A 308 15.20 -13.79 17.89
N LYS A 309 14.20 -13.03 17.35
CA LYS A 309 13.03 -13.59 16.69
C LYS A 309 13.36 -14.44 15.47
N VAL A 310 14.32 -13.99 14.63
CA VAL A 310 14.81 -14.78 13.48
C VAL A 310 15.45 -16.08 13.94
N LYS A 311 16.32 -16.00 14.95
CA LYS A 311 17.00 -17.18 15.53
C LYS A 311 16.01 -18.15 16.16
N GLU A 312 15.03 -17.63 16.91
CA GLU A 312 13.98 -18.44 17.53
C GLU A 312 13.09 -19.12 16.50
N SER A 313 12.68 -18.43 15.43
CA SER A 313 11.91 -19.02 14.34
C SER A 313 12.65 -20.19 13.68
N CYS A 314 13.97 -20.06 13.44
CA CYS A 314 14.79 -21.16 12.93
C CYS A 314 14.85 -22.34 13.94
N HIS A 315 15.04 -22.04 15.22
CA HIS A 315 15.09 -23.06 16.27
C HIS A 315 13.76 -23.83 16.38
N MET A 316 12.63 -23.10 16.43
CA MET A 316 11.28 -23.70 16.53
C MET A 316 10.93 -24.62 15.34
N THR A 317 11.51 -24.35 14.18
CA THR A 317 11.32 -25.16 12.96
C THR A 317 12.40 -26.21 12.76
N ASN A 318 13.24 -26.48 13.80
CA ASN A 318 14.34 -27.45 13.76
C ASN A 318 15.36 -27.19 12.64
N GLN A 319 15.59 -25.92 12.30
CA GLN A 319 16.59 -25.51 11.34
C GLN A 319 17.87 -25.03 12.04
N PRO A 320 19.03 -25.03 11.37
CA PRO A 320 20.27 -24.44 11.90
C PRO A 320 20.02 -22.98 12.29
N VAL A 321 20.43 -22.60 13.51
CA VAL A 321 20.29 -21.24 14.02
C VAL A 321 21.42 -20.37 13.45
N PRO A 322 21.12 -19.24 12.77
CA PRO A 322 22.16 -18.35 12.24
C PRO A 322 22.98 -17.74 13.38
N GLN A 323 24.33 -17.73 13.25
CA GLN A 323 25.26 -17.30 14.30
C GLN A 323 25.79 -15.89 14.07
N SER A 324 26.06 -15.52 12.82
CA SER A 324 26.56 -14.20 12.44
C SER A 324 25.46 -13.29 11.92
N LYS A 325 25.68 -11.97 11.95
CA LYS A 325 24.79 -10.98 11.37
C LYS A 325 24.55 -11.22 9.87
N GLY A 326 25.62 -11.61 9.15
CA GLY A 326 25.51 -11.95 7.73
C GLY A 326 24.57 -13.13 7.51
N GLU A 327 24.64 -14.18 8.33
CA GLU A 327 23.72 -15.31 8.25
C GLU A 327 22.27 -14.90 8.57
N VAL A 328 22.05 -14.07 9.59
CA VAL A 328 20.71 -13.56 9.93
C VAL A 328 20.11 -12.78 8.76
N VAL A 329 20.86 -11.83 8.20
CA VAL A 329 20.42 -11.06 7.04
C VAL A 329 20.13 -11.97 5.83
N ARG A 330 21.01 -12.96 5.61
CA ARG A 330 20.87 -13.92 4.50
C ARG A 330 19.58 -14.75 4.63
N VAL A 331 19.30 -15.27 5.82
CA VAL A 331 18.05 -15.99 6.11
C VAL A 331 16.84 -15.13 5.75
N VAL A 332 16.81 -13.88 6.18
CA VAL A 332 15.68 -12.97 5.91
C VAL A 332 15.52 -12.70 4.41
N LEU A 333 16.60 -12.32 3.72
CA LEU A 333 16.53 -11.95 2.31
C LEU A 333 16.12 -13.13 1.41
N GLU A 334 16.66 -14.32 1.65
CA GLU A 334 16.23 -15.51 0.89
C GLU A 334 14.78 -15.91 1.19
N SER A 335 14.37 -15.75 2.45
CA SER A 335 12.97 -16.02 2.83
C SER A 335 11.98 -15.08 2.16
N LEU A 336 12.33 -13.79 2.02
CA LEU A 336 11.54 -12.83 1.26
C LEU A 336 11.44 -13.24 -0.21
N ALA A 337 12.55 -13.66 -0.82
CA ALA A 337 12.55 -14.11 -2.22
C ALA A 337 11.65 -15.33 -2.44
N PHE A 338 11.64 -16.28 -1.50
CA PHE A 338 10.73 -17.43 -1.55
C PHE A 338 9.25 -17.03 -1.36
N ALA A 339 8.96 -16.08 -0.45
CA ALA A 339 7.61 -15.55 -0.26
C ALA A 339 7.09 -14.86 -1.53
N TYR A 340 7.94 -14.09 -2.21
CA TYR A 340 7.58 -13.46 -3.49
C TYR A 340 7.30 -14.49 -4.57
N ARG A 341 8.17 -15.49 -4.71
CA ARG A 341 7.98 -16.61 -5.65
C ARG A 341 6.66 -17.33 -5.39
N GLN A 342 6.38 -17.69 -4.15
CA GLN A 342 5.12 -18.35 -3.78
C GLN A 342 3.91 -17.51 -4.18
N THR A 343 3.97 -16.19 -3.96
CA THR A 343 2.89 -15.28 -4.35
C THR A 343 2.71 -15.24 -5.87
N VAL A 344 3.81 -15.17 -6.63
CA VAL A 344 3.75 -15.22 -8.10
C VAL A 344 3.12 -16.52 -8.60
N GLU A 345 3.54 -17.68 -8.05
CA GLU A 345 2.98 -19.00 -8.41
C GLU A 345 1.49 -19.11 -8.04
N GLN A 346 1.05 -18.51 -6.92
CA GLN A 346 -0.37 -18.42 -6.55
C GLN A 346 -1.16 -17.59 -7.56
N ILE A 347 -0.64 -16.42 -7.95
CA ILE A 347 -1.28 -15.56 -8.94
C ILE A 347 -1.37 -16.25 -10.31
N GLU A 348 -0.28 -16.91 -10.77
CA GLU A 348 -0.31 -17.71 -12.00
C GLU A 348 -1.41 -18.76 -11.98
N SER A 349 -1.52 -19.50 -10.88
CA SER A 349 -2.54 -20.54 -10.71
C SER A 349 -3.96 -20.03 -10.75
N LEU A 350 -4.21 -18.86 -10.14
CA LEU A 350 -5.54 -18.28 -9.99
C LEU A 350 -6.00 -17.49 -11.21
N THR A 351 -5.06 -16.85 -11.93
CA THR A 351 -5.36 -16.07 -13.13
C THR A 351 -5.28 -16.90 -14.42
N GLY A 352 -4.61 -18.05 -14.38
CA GLY A 352 -4.25 -18.81 -15.58
C GLY A 352 -3.18 -18.16 -16.45
N GLN A 353 -2.64 -17.00 -16.02
CA GLN A 353 -1.60 -16.25 -16.75
C GLN A 353 -0.22 -16.68 -16.26
N LYS A 354 0.63 -17.11 -17.20
CA LYS A 354 2.00 -17.44 -16.88
C LYS A 354 2.86 -16.18 -16.90
N ILE A 355 3.43 -15.83 -15.76
CA ILE A 355 4.29 -14.66 -15.61
C ILE A 355 5.68 -14.95 -16.21
N GLU A 356 6.13 -14.10 -17.12
CA GLU A 356 7.42 -14.24 -17.79
C GLU A 356 8.45 -13.22 -17.30
N GLN A 357 7.99 -12.10 -16.75
CA GLN A 357 8.84 -11.01 -16.29
C GLN A 357 8.39 -10.50 -14.93
N ILE A 358 9.33 -9.96 -14.15
CA ILE A 358 9.05 -9.26 -12.90
C ILE A 358 9.75 -7.90 -12.95
N HIS A 359 8.96 -6.84 -12.74
CA HIS A 359 9.49 -5.50 -12.47
C HIS A 359 9.49 -5.21 -10.97
N MET A 360 10.66 -4.91 -10.43
CA MET A 360 10.77 -4.44 -9.05
C MET A 360 10.83 -2.91 -9.02
N VAL A 361 10.03 -2.32 -8.14
CA VAL A 361 9.98 -0.86 -7.88
C VAL A 361 10.11 -0.58 -6.38
N GLY A 362 10.41 0.67 -6.00
CA GLY A 362 10.53 1.08 -4.61
C GLY A 362 11.96 1.13 -4.09
N GLY A 363 12.13 1.55 -2.83
CA GLY A 363 13.44 1.78 -2.21
C GLY A 363 14.31 0.55 -2.04
N GLY A 364 13.71 -0.65 -1.98
CA GLY A 364 14.41 -1.93 -1.84
C GLY A 364 15.33 -2.29 -2.99
N ILE A 365 15.08 -1.72 -4.17
CA ILE A 365 15.91 -1.95 -5.37
C ILE A 365 17.36 -1.43 -5.17
N ARG A 366 17.51 -0.35 -4.42
CA ARG A 366 18.82 0.25 -4.13
C ARG A 366 19.72 -0.66 -3.28
N ALA A 367 19.15 -1.62 -2.58
CA ALA A 367 19.88 -2.56 -1.74
C ALA A 367 20.58 -3.68 -2.53
N ASP A 368 20.39 -3.74 -3.85
CA ASP A 368 20.94 -4.80 -4.74
C ASP A 368 20.68 -6.23 -4.22
N VAL A 369 19.54 -6.38 -3.54
CA VAL A 369 19.14 -7.61 -2.85
C VAL A 369 18.84 -8.75 -3.82
N SER A 370 18.47 -8.41 -5.06
CA SER A 370 18.08 -9.36 -6.11
C SER A 370 19.26 -10.11 -6.76
N ARG A 371 20.51 -9.87 -6.33
CA ARG A 371 21.71 -10.40 -7.02
C ARG A 371 22.41 -11.57 -6.33
N THR A 372 21.88 -12.11 -5.25
CA THR A 372 22.46 -13.33 -4.68
C THR A 372 22.14 -14.55 -5.54
N GLN A 373 23.05 -15.53 -5.62
CA GLN A 373 22.86 -16.71 -6.47
C GLN A 373 21.57 -17.50 -6.15
N HIS A 374 21.13 -17.50 -4.88
CA HIS A 374 19.92 -18.20 -4.45
C HIS A 374 18.64 -17.41 -4.75
N GLU A 375 18.67 -16.10 -4.60
CA GLU A 375 17.56 -15.22 -5.03
C GLU A 375 17.38 -15.28 -6.53
N ARG A 376 18.48 -15.30 -7.29
CA ARG A 376 18.42 -15.62 -8.73
C ARG A 376 17.77 -16.97 -8.97
N ARG A 377 18.09 -18.03 -8.23
CA ARG A 377 17.45 -19.34 -8.39
C ARG A 377 15.98 -19.34 -7.97
N ALA A 378 15.60 -18.62 -6.92
CA ALA A 378 14.19 -18.50 -6.51
C ALA A 378 13.36 -17.72 -7.55
N LEU A 379 13.93 -16.67 -8.16
CA LEU A 379 13.28 -15.80 -9.14
C LEU A 379 13.84 -15.95 -10.56
N THR A 380 14.84 -16.84 -10.80
CA THR A 380 15.62 -16.95 -12.06
C THR A 380 14.74 -17.16 -13.31
N ARG A 381 13.56 -17.74 -13.12
CA ARG A 381 12.60 -17.92 -14.21
C ARG A 381 12.01 -16.59 -14.69
N TYR A 382 11.99 -15.57 -13.83
CA TYR A 382 11.21 -14.34 -13.99
C TYR A 382 12.07 -13.07 -14.09
N LEU A 383 13.31 -13.09 -13.59
CA LEU A 383 14.17 -11.91 -13.61
C LEU A 383 14.80 -11.71 -14.99
N VAL A 384 14.25 -10.82 -15.77
CA VAL A 384 14.94 -10.25 -16.92
C VAL A 384 15.82 -9.11 -16.40
N GLY A 385 17.12 -9.38 -16.25
CA GLY A 385 18.09 -8.37 -15.91
C GLY A 385 18.31 -7.43 -17.08
N GLY A 386 17.71 -6.26 -17.04
CA GLY A 386 18.14 -5.11 -17.82
C GLY A 386 18.93 -4.15 -16.91
N PRO A 387 20.02 -3.52 -17.39
CA PRO A 387 20.70 -2.48 -16.63
C PRO A 387 19.90 -1.18 -16.79
N TRP A 388 19.03 -0.92 -15.83
CA TRP A 388 18.39 0.40 -15.70
C TRP A 388 18.91 1.06 -14.43
N TRP A 389 20.14 1.61 -14.56
CA TRP A 389 20.76 2.56 -13.62
C TRP A 389 21.61 3.55 -14.40
#